data_1d82b350dfeb60a2b875a118033bbf14
#
_entry.id   1d82b350dfeb60a2b875a118033bbf14
#
_cell.length_a   1.000
_cell.length_b   1.000
_cell.length_c   1.000
_cell.angle_alpha   90.00
_cell.angle_beta   90.00
_cell.angle_gamma   90.00
#
_symmetry.space_group_name_H-M   'P 1'
#
loop_
_entity.id
_entity.type
_entity.pdbx_description
1 polymer ?
#
loop_
_entity_poly.entity_id
_entity_poly.type
_entity_poly.pdbx_seq_one_letter_code
_entity_poly.pdbx_strand_id
1 'polypeptide(L)'
;MFAMNALTVVSTDLLTPLGAYLRLREDGRASFLLESVEKGRLGRHSFVGAGSRVVNFAEAEACGLPVVGYLGYDHAARLEPKVPLPEDGRGLPESRFVIADTLVRFDHGLGMAEVLCGQPSAVSDLLAGPQPSPAPAEPRAKGGATRRLPSRHEYERAVVRAKEHIRNGDAFQIVLSQRAERPTSASALELYRSLRRVNPSPYLFLLELDGLALVGSSPETLVKAGGRQASLNPIAGTTRPGEGDAERLLGSEKDRAEHVMLVDLGRNDLSRVCRPGTVRLARYLEPERFSHVTHLVSEVVGELEADVSHFDLLRACFPAGTVSGAPKVRAMQLISELERYRRGPYGGAVLYALPGEALDACIAIRTIVLDDGVALLQAGAGIVADSNPAAEHDECLRKLAALETAIELAEARA
;
A
#
# COMPACT_ATOMS: atom_id res chain seq x y z
N MET A 1 -7.91 -5.86 31.42
CA MET A 1 -7.24 -4.84 32.22
C MET A 1 -5.74 -5.04 32.01
N PHE A 2 -5.18 -4.51 30.92
CA PHE A 2 -3.73 -4.56 30.66
C PHE A 2 -3.08 -3.52 31.57
N ALA A 3 -2.14 -3.96 32.40
CA ALA A 3 -1.31 -3.07 33.17
C ALA A 3 -0.59 -2.14 32.19
N MET A 4 -0.74 -0.82 32.35
CA MET A 4 0.15 0.15 31.71
C MET A 4 1.55 -0.11 32.27
N ASN A 5 2.32 -0.97 31.58
CA ASN A 5 3.74 -1.06 31.83
C ASN A 5 4.35 0.30 31.51
N ALA A 6 5.29 0.75 32.34
CA ALA A 6 6.02 1.98 32.10
C ALA A 6 6.58 1.94 30.68
N LEU A 7 6.09 2.84 29.82
CA LEU A 7 6.53 2.96 28.43
C LEU A 7 8.04 3.17 28.42
N THR A 8 8.78 2.21 27.86
CA THR A 8 10.22 2.41 27.69
C THR A 8 10.44 3.21 26.44
N VAL A 9 10.85 4.44 26.61
CA VAL A 9 11.16 5.39 25.55
C VAL A 9 12.68 5.39 25.32
N VAL A 10 13.09 5.24 24.08
CA VAL A 10 14.49 5.27 23.63
C VAL A 10 14.70 6.51 22.78
N SER A 11 15.76 7.29 23.03
CA SER A 11 16.17 8.40 22.13
C SER A 11 16.53 7.87 20.76
N THR A 12 16.11 8.58 19.71
CA THR A 12 16.40 8.20 18.31
C THR A 12 17.52 9.03 17.69
N ASP A 13 18.27 9.82 18.46
CA ASP A 13 19.33 10.70 17.94
C ASP A 13 20.36 9.96 17.05
N LEU A 14 20.68 8.71 17.39
CA LEU A 14 21.61 7.86 16.66
C LEU A 14 20.94 6.59 16.08
N LEU A 15 19.61 6.49 16.17
CA LEU A 15 18.86 5.31 15.77
C LEU A 15 17.85 5.64 14.67
N THR A 16 18.03 5.07 13.48
CA THR A 16 17.04 5.15 12.40
C THR A 16 16.09 3.95 12.42
N PRO A 17 14.86 4.05 11.88
CA PRO A 17 13.97 2.90 11.74
C PRO A 17 14.64 1.73 10.99
N LEU A 18 15.37 1.99 9.91
CA LEU A 18 16.12 0.97 9.20
C LEU A 18 17.24 0.35 10.07
N GLY A 19 17.95 1.17 10.85
CA GLY A 19 18.97 0.68 11.81
C GLY A 19 18.36 -0.20 12.90
N ALA A 20 17.18 0.14 13.40
CA ALA A 20 16.41 -0.70 14.32
C ALA A 20 15.95 -2.01 13.66
N TYR A 21 15.42 -1.93 12.45
CA TYR A 21 15.03 -3.12 11.70
C TYR A 21 16.18 -4.13 11.55
N LEU A 22 17.38 -3.66 11.19
CA LEU A 22 18.54 -4.52 11.05
C LEU A 22 18.97 -5.19 12.37
N ARG A 23 18.66 -4.59 13.51
CA ARG A 23 18.94 -5.17 14.84
C ARG A 23 17.85 -6.13 15.31
N LEU A 24 16.59 -5.85 14.97
CA LEU A 24 15.44 -6.66 15.38
C LEU A 24 15.18 -7.85 14.45
N ARG A 25 15.70 -7.78 13.21
CA ARG A 25 15.57 -8.84 12.22
C ARG A 25 16.36 -10.08 12.68
N GLU A 26 15.66 -11.18 12.82
CA GLU A 26 16.23 -12.49 13.11
C GLU A 26 16.02 -13.42 11.91
N ASP A 27 17.01 -14.27 11.62
CA ASP A 27 16.88 -15.25 10.55
C ASP A 27 15.72 -16.23 10.84
N GLY A 28 14.87 -16.45 9.85
CA GLY A 28 13.72 -17.35 9.93
C GLY A 28 12.49 -16.79 10.63
N ARG A 29 12.53 -15.54 11.13
CA ARG A 29 11.34 -14.86 11.67
C ARG A 29 10.76 -13.87 10.67
N ALA A 30 9.43 -13.74 10.67
CA ALA A 30 8.76 -12.67 9.95
C ALA A 30 9.15 -11.31 10.53
N SER A 31 9.46 -10.34 9.68
CA SER A 31 9.89 -9.01 10.10
C SER A 31 9.30 -7.93 9.22
N PHE A 32 9.18 -6.72 9.78
CA PHE A 32 8.61 -5.59 9.06
C PHE A 32 9.27 -4.27 9.42
N LEU A 33 9.29 -3.39 8.42
CA LEU A 33 9.64 -1.99 8.54
C LEU A 33 8.60 -1.19 7.76
N LEU A 34 7.89 -0.30 8.46
CA LEU A 34 6.98 0.67 7.88
C LEU A 34 7.56 2.05 8.15
N GLU A 35 8.02 2.76 7.12
CA GLU A 35 8.55 4.12 7.26
C GLU A 35 7.62 5.13 6.59
N SER A 36 7.47 6.27 7.21
CA SER A 36 6.88 7.43 6.56
C SER A 36 7.96 8.49 6.35
N VAL A 37 8.14 8.92 5.11
CA VAL A 37 9.24 9.82 4.72
C VAL A 37 8.78 11.26 4.53
N GLU A 38 7.48 11.53 4.56
CA GLU A 38 6.95 12.88 4.38
C GLU A 38 7.01 13.73 5.64
N LYS A 39 7.38 15.02 5.43
CA LYS A 39 7.25 16.04 6.47
C LYS A 39 5.77 16.45 6.55
N GLY A 40 5.12 16.18 7.68
CA GLY A 40 3.73 16.58 7.92
C GLY A 40 2.89 15.53 8.63
N ARG A 41 1.56 15.61 8.49
CA ARG A 41 0.59 14.75 9.20
C ARG A 41 0.72 13.26 8.87
N LEU A 42 1.17 12.91 7.64
CA LEU A 42 1.32 11.52 7.19
C LEU A 42 2.65 10.91 7.63
N GLY A 43 3.66 11.72 7.93
CA GLY A 43 5.05 11.31 8.17
C GLY A 43 5.48 11.21 9.63
N ARG A 44 4.55 11.20 10.59
CA ARG A 44 4.90 11.29 12.00
C ARG A 44 5.52 10.02 12.57
N HIS A 45 5.01 8.84 12.20
CA HIS A 45 5.41 7.59 12.81
C HIS A 45 6.01 6.61 11.83
N SER A 46 7.02 5.86 12.29
CA SER A 46 7.49 4.63 11.64
C SER A 46 7.37 3.47 12.62
N PHE A 47 7.19 2.26 12.09
CA PHE A 47 7.03 1.05 12.88
C PHE A 47 8.03 -0.01 12.44
N VAL A 48 8.66 -0.64 13.41
CA VAL A 48 9.64 -1.70 13.19
C VAL A 48 9.34 -2.86 14.13
N GLY A 49 9.42 -4.08 13.64
CA GLY A 49 9.21 -5.22 14.50
C GLY A 49 9.41 -6.57 13.82
N ALA A 50 9.20 -7.60 14.63
CA ALA A 50 9.26 -8.98 14.21
C ALA A 50 8.26 -9.84 14.98
N GLY A 51 7.93 -11.00 14.44
CA GLY A 51 7.06 -11.97 15.09
C GLY A 51 7.31 -13.39 14.61
N SER A 52 7.04 -14.35 15.48
CA SER A 52 7.24 -15.79 15.23
C SER A 52 6.04 -16.45 14.52
N ARG A 53 4.90 -15.75 14.43
CA ARG A 53 3.66 -16.26 13.85
C ARG A 53 3.19 -15.43 12.70
N VAL A 54 3.04 -16.06 11.53
CA VAL A 54 2.38 -15.49 10.36
C VAL A 54 1.01 -16.14 10.23
N VAL A 55 -0.03 -15.33 10.10
CA VAL A 55 -1.44 -15.74 10.12
C VAL A 55 -2.20 -15.15 8.93
N ASN A 56 -3.37 -15.69 8.63
CA ASN A 56 -4.27 -15.12 7.62
C ASN A 56 -5.10 -13.95 8.19
N PHE A 57 -5.90 -13.31 7.34
CA PHE A 57 -6.71 -12.14 7.70
C PHE A 57 -7.71 -12.42 8.84
N ALA A 58 -8.41 -13.55 8.81
CA ALA A 58 -9.39 -13.89 9.85
C ALA A 58 -8.73 -14.15 11.21
N GLU A 59 -7.57 -14.83 11.20
CA GLU A 59 -6.78 -15.08 12.41
C GLU A 59 -6.17 -13.77 12.96
N ALA A 60 -5.72 -12.88 12.08
CA ALA A 60 -5.19 -11.56 12.45
C ALA A 60 -6.26 -10.71 13.16
N GLU A 61 -7.49 -10.72 12.66
CA GLU A 61 -8.63 -10.06 13.30
C GLU A 61 -8.97 -10.68 14.66
N ALA A 62 -9.02 -12.01 14.72
CA ALA A 62 -9.45 -12.73 15.91
C ALA A 62 -8.42 -12.70 17.05
N CYS A 63 -7.13 -12.47 16.76
CA CYS A 63 -6.08 -12.58 17.76
C CYS A 63 -6.09 -11.47 18.84
N GLY A 64 -6.65 -10.29 18.53
CA GLY A 64 -6.69 -9.16 19.46
C GLY A 64 -5.30 -8.60 19.83
N LEU A 65 -4.29 -8.87 19.03
CA LEU A 65 -2.90 -8.42 19.22
C LEU A 65 -2.48 -7.49 18.07
N PRO A 66 -1.41 -6.69 18.25
CA PRO A 66 -0.84 -5.91 17.15
C PRO A 66 -0.41 -6.80 16.00
N VAL A 67 -0.85 -6.44 14.78
CA VAL A 67 -0.52 -7.16 13.56
C VAL A 67 -0.04 -6.20 12.47
N VAL A 68 0.86 -6.69 11.63
CA VAL A 68 1.35 -5.99 10.44
C VAL A 68 1.36 -6.98 9.27
N GLY A 69 0.88 -6.54 8.11
CA GLY A 69 0.84 -7.45 6.97
C GLY A 69 0.14 -6.86 5.75
N TYR A 70 -0.31 -7.76 4.89
CA TYR A 70 -1.05 -7.38 3.70
C TYR A 70 -2.32 -8.19 3.50
N LEU A 71 -3.29 -7.56 2.85
CA LEU A 71 -4.50 -8.15 2.31
C LEU A 71 -4.47 -7.97 0.79
N GLY A 72 -4.44 -9.07 0.03
CA GLY A 72 -4.40 -9.06 -1.42
C GLY A 72 -5.75 -8.64 -2.03
N TYR A 73 -5.70 -8.04 -3.23
CA TYR A 73 -6.90 -7.60 -3.96
C TYR A 73 -7.94 -8.71 -4.14
N ASP A 74 -7.51 -9.94 -4.34
CA ASP A 74 -8.38 -11.09 -4.59
C ASP A 74 -9.31 -11.40 -3.41
N HIS A 75 -9.01 -10.89 -2.20
CA HIS A 75 -9.91 -10.96 -1.04
C HIS A 75 -11.25 -10.26 -1.30
N ALA A 76 -11.31 -9.34 -2.25
CA ALA A 76 -12.54 -8.66 -2.65
C ALA A 76 -13.66 -9.65 -3.04
N ALA A 77 -13.34 -10.80 -3.61
CA ALA A 77 -14.33 -11.82 -3.96
C ALA A 77 -14.94 -12.51 -2.74
N ARG A 78 -14.30 -12.49 -1.57
CA ARG A 78 -14.89 -12.96 -0.31
C ARG A 78 -15.88 -11.94 0.28
N LEU A 79 -15.58 -10.65 0.08
CA LEU A 79 -16.43 -9.54 0.53
C LEU A 79 -17.64 -9.36 -0.39
N GLU A 80 -17.43 -9.56 -1.69
CA GLU A 80 -18.44 -9.42 -2.74
C GLU A 80 -18.53 -10.70 -3.56
N PRO A 81 -19.33 -11.69 -3.13
CA PRO A 81 -19.41 -13.02 -3.78
C PRO A 81 -19.88 -12.99 -5.25
N LYS A 82 -20.40 -11.86 -5.71
CA LYS A 82 -20.77 -11.63 -7.12
C LYS A 82 -19.59 -11.34 -8.02
N VAL A 83 -18.40 -11.12 -7.44
CA VAL A 83 -17.15 -10.87 -8.17
C VAL A 83 -16.44 -12.21 -8.40
N PRO A 84 -16.36 -12.72 -9.63
CA PRO A 84 -15.64 -13.96 -9.90
C PRO A 84 -14.13 -13.72 -9.74
N LEU A 85 -13.38 -14.76 -9.36
CA LEU A 85 -11.92 -14.72 -9.41
C LEU A 85 -11.44 -15.45 -10.66
N PRO A 86 -10.46 -14.89 -11.39
CA PRO A 86 -9.79 -15.62 -12.44
C PRO A 86 -9.16 -16.91 -11.91
N GLU A 87 -9.13 -17.96 -12.73
CA GLU A 87 -8.47 -19.23 -12.36
C GLU A 87 -6.95 -19.10 -12.34
N ASP A 88 -6.40 -18.37 -13.30
CA ASP A 88 -4.95 -18.19 -13.43
C ASP A 88 -4.39 -17.25 -12.34
N GLY A 89 -3.26 -17.66 -11.78
CA GLY A 89 -2.54 -16.93 -10.75
C GLY A 89 -1.28 -17.65 -10.32
N ARG A 90 -0.38 -16.94 -9.60
CA ARG A 90 0.87 -17.54 -9.11
C ARG A 90 0.73 -18.34 -7.80
N GLY A 91 -0.48 -18.51 -7.31
CA GLY A 91 -0.69 -19.20 -6.03
C GLY A 91 -0.23 -18.42 -4.81
N LEU A 92 -0.03 -17.10 -4.95
CA LEU A 92 0.34 -16.24 -3.82
C LEU A 92 -0.73 -16.28 -2.73
N PRO A 93 -0.34 -16.26 -1.45
CA PRO A 93 -1.28 -16.16 -0.34
C PRO A 93 -2.19 -14.94 -0.47
N GLU A 94 -3.50 -15.13 -0.21
CA GLU A 94 -4.47 -14.04 -0.25
C GLU A 94 -4.18 -12.96 0.80
N SER A 95 -3.64 -13.35 1.94
CA SER A 95 -3.22 -12.46 3.01
C SER A 95 -2.13 -13.10 3.86
N ARG A 96 -1.23 -12.28 4.41
CA ARG A 96 -0.27 -12.67 5.45
C ARG A 96 -0.10 -11.53 6.42
N PHE A 97 -0.25 -11.84 7.71
CA PHE A 97 -0.04 -10.92 8.82
C PHE A 97 0.90 -11.53 9.82
N VAL A 98 1.91 -10.78 10.23
CA VAL A 98 2.73 -11.13 11.37
C VAL A 98 2.07 -10.61 12.65
N ILE A 99 1.86 -11.48 13.64
CA ILE A 99 1.54 -11.06 15.00
C ILE A 99 2.85 -10.58 15.62
N ALA A 100 2.88 -9.31 16.05
CA ALA A 100 4.10 -8.70 16.53
C ALA A 100 4.48 -9.21 17.92
N ASP A 101 5.57 -9.96 18.03
CA ASP A 101 6.22 -10.28 19.31
C ASP A 101 7.03 -9.07 19.82
N THR A 102 7.62 -8.33 18.87
CA THR A 102 8.33 -7.07 19.11
C THR A 102 7.79 -6.01 18.18
N LEU A 103 7.40 -4.85 18.72
CA LEU A 103 6.94 -3.69 17.97
C LEU A 103 7.47 -2.41 18.57
N VAL A 104 8.16 -1.62 17.76
CA VAL A 104 8.72 -0.31 18.13
C VAL A 104 8.10 0.74 17.24
N ARG A 105 7.53 1.79 17.84
CA ARG A 105 7.01 2.98 17.18
C ARG A 105 8.01 4.12 17.30
N PHE A 106 8.46 4.66 16.18
CA PHE A 106 9.25 5.88 16.12
C PHE A 106 8.32 7.08 15.97
N ASP A 107 8.46 8.09 16.83
CA ASP A 107 7.83 9.40 16.67
C ASP A 107 8.90 10.39 16.19
N HIS A 108 8.86 10.72 14.90
CA HIS A 108 9.81 11.61 14.26
C HIS A 108 9.69 13.07 14.72
N GLY A 109 8.51 13.46 15.24
CA GLY A 109 8.28 14.79 15.78
C GLY A 109 8.91 15.00 17.16
N LEU A 110 8.99 13.93 17.95
CA LEU A 110 9.58 13.96 19.29
C LEU A 110 11.03 13.47 19.35
N GLY A 111 11.55 12.85 18.28
CA GLY A 111 12.87 12.23 18.27
C GLY A 111 12.98 11.05 19.23
N MET A 112 11.90 10.28 19.37
CA MET A 112 11.77 9.18 20.34
C MET A 112 11.25 7.92 19.67
N ALA A 113 11.62 6.76 20.25
CA ALA A 113 11.04 5.47 19.92
C ALA A 113 10.43 4.84 21.16
N GLU A 114 9.26 4.22 20.98
CA GLU A 114 8.47 3.59 22.03
C GLU A 114 8.31 2.11 21.75
N VAL A 115 8.55 1.27 22.75
CA VAL A 115 8.33 -0.18 22.66
C VAL A 115 6.86 -0.47 22.97
N LEU A 116 6.09 -0.84 21.94
CA LEU A 116 4.67 -1.17 22.08
C LEU A 116 4.45 -2.66 22.39
N CYS A 117 5.32 -3.55 21.89
CA CYS A 117 5.30 -4.99 22.18
C CYS A 117 6.72 -5.48 22.45
N GLY A 118 6.83 -6.52 23.27
CA GLY A 118 8.11 -7.12 23.68
C GLY A 118 8.50 -6.71 25.09
N GLN A 119 9.60 -7.29 25.59
CA GLN A 119 10.15 -6.93 26.89
C GLN A 119 10.97 -5.64 26.76
N PRO A 120 10.57 -4.52 27.37
CA PRO A 120 11.14 -3.21 27.08
C PRO A 120 12.66 -3.13 27.26
N SER A 121 13.21 -3.69 28.35
CA SER A 121 14.65 -3.69 28.61
C SER A 121 15.43 -4.45 27.54
N ALA A 122 14.98 -5.67 27.19
CA ALA A 122 15.64 -6.48 26.17
C ALA A 122 15.60 -5.81 24.78
N VAL A 123 14.50 -5.18 24.42
CA VAL A 123 14.38 -4.41 23.17
C VAL A 123 15.30 -3.19 23.18
N SER A 124 15.36 -2.44 24.30
CA SER A 124 16.26 -1.30 24.46
C SER A 124 17.73 -1.69 24.35
N ASP A 125 18.14 -2.79 24.99
CA ASP A 125 19.51 -3.30 24.94
C ASP A 125 19.89 -3.72 23.52
N LEU A 126 18.96 -4.38 22.79
CA LEU A 126 19.13 -4.75 21.39
C LEU A 126 19.28 -3.51 20.47
N LEU A 127 18.45 -2.51 20.69
CA LEU A 127 18.50 -1.25 19.91
C LEU A 127 19.76 -0.41 20.22
N ALA A 128 20.30 -0.48 21.43
CA ALA A 128 21.56 0.16 21.81
C ALA A 128 22.80 -0.61 21.33
N GLY A 129 22.64 -1.85 20.91
CA GLY A 129 23.71 -2.72 20.43
C GLY A 129 24.42 -2.22 19.16
N PRO A 130 25.52 -2.86 18.76
CA PRO A 130 26.27 -2.50 17.57
C PRO A 130 25.38 -2.62 16.32
N GLN A 131 25.60 -1.75 15.36
CA GLN A 131 24.89 -1.85 14.10
C GLN A 131 25.37 -3.07 13.31
N PRO A 132 24.49 -3.97 12.87
CA PRO A 132 24.89 -5.10 12.04
C PRO A 132 25.60 -4.58 10.78
N SER A 133 26.80 -5.09 10.52
CA SER A 133 27.48 -4.78 9.25
C SER A 133 26.72 -5.48 8.12
N PRO A 134 26.42 -4.79 7.02
CA PRO A 134 25.90 -5.51 5.86
C PRO A 134 26.92 -6.58 5.45
N ALA A 135 26.44 -7.82 5.24
CA ALA A 135 27.31 -8.85 4.69
C ALA A 135 27.95 -8.37 3.37
N PRO A 136 29.22 -8.69 3.09
CA PRO A 136 29.80 -8.42 1.79
C PRO A 136 28.88 -8.96 0.70
N ALA A 137 28.60 -8.11 -0.30
CA ALA A 137 27.81 -8.56 -1.44
C ALA A 137 28.61 -9.65 -2.18
N GLU A 138 28.07 -10.86 -2.22
CA GLU A 138 28.65 -11.89 -3.09
C GLU A 138 28.34 -11.54 -4.55
N PRO A 139 29.27 -11.81 -5.51
CA PRO A 139 28.99 -11.62 -6.92
C PRO A 139 27.77 -12.45 -7.31
N ARG A 140 26.69 -11.77 -7.68
CA ARG A 140 25.43 -12.40 -8.04
C ARG A 140 25.25 -12.40 -9.56
N ALA A 141 24.58 -13.43 -10.08
CA ALA A 141 24.18 -13.45 -11.47
C ALA A 141 23.28 -12.24 -11.78
N LYS A 142 23.50 -11.60 -12.93
CA LYS A 142 22.58 -10.54 -13.40
C LYS A 142 21.17 -11.09 -13.51
N GLY A 143 20.18 -10.30 -13.11
CA GLY A 143 18.77 -10.66 -13.22
C GLY A 143 18.39 -11.04 -14.66
N GLY A 144 17.36 -11.87 -14.78
CA GLY A 144 16.83 -12.32 -16.06
C GLY A 144 16.03 -11.24 -16.81
N ALA A 145 15.64 -11.58 -18.06
CA ALA A 145 14.77 -10.70 -18.84
C ALA A 145 13.40 -10.54 -18.19
N THR A 146 12.84 -9.33 -18.25
CA THR A 146 11.50 -9.04 -17.77
C THR A 146 10.45 -9.62 -18.71
N ARG A 147 9.57 -10.46 -18.20
CA ARG A 147 8.36 -10.94 -18.90
C ARG A 147 7.18 -10.06 -18.53
N ARG A 148 6.45 -9.57 -19.52
CA ARG A 148 5.27 -8.72 -19.32
C ARG A 148 3.98 -9.47 -19.69
N LEU A 149 2.95 -9.30 -18.90
CA LEU A 149 1.63 -9.93 -19.04
C LEU A 149 0.52 -8.92 -18.70
N PRO A 150 -0.51 -8.80 -19.53
CA PRO A 150 -0.62 -9.36 -20.88
C PRO A 150 0.36 -8.70 -21.85
N SER A 151 0.43 -9.20 -23.08
CA SER A 151 1.13 -8.50 -24.16
C SER A 151 0.49 -7.13 -24.43
N ARG A 152 1.24 -6.20 -25.05
CA ARG A 152 0.72 -4.87 -25.42
C ARG A 152 -0.61 -4.97 -26.18
N HIS A 153 -0.68 -5.84 -27.18
CA HIS A 153 -1.87 -6.00 -28.00
C HIS A 153 -3.08 -6.52 -27.20
N GLU A 154 -2.87 -7.46 -26.27
CA GLU A 154 -3.93 -7.98 -25.40
C GLU A 154 -4.42 -6.91 -24.44
N TYR A 155 -3.52 -6.12 -23.84
CA TYR A 155 -3.88 -5.02 -22.97
C TYR A 155 -4.69 -3.95 -23.73
N GLU A 156 -4.22 -3.51 -24.90
CA GLU A 156 -4.93 -2.53 -25.71
C GLU A 156 -6.33 -3.02 -26.14
N ARG A 157 -6.50 -4.32 -26.45
CA ARG A 157 -7.82 -4.92 -26.70
C ARG A 157 -8.70 -4.92 -25.44
N ALA A 158 -8.14 -5.20 -24.26
CA ALA A 158 -8.88 -5.12 -23.00
C ALA A 158 -9.36 -3.69 -22.72
N VAL A 159 -8.53 -2.67 -23.02
CA VAL A 159 -8.93 -1.26 -22.94
C VAL A 159 -10.09 -0.95 -23.89
N VAL A 160 -10.06 -1.42 -25.15
CA VAL A 160 -11.17 -1.22 -26.09
C VAL A 160 -12.47 -1.82 -25.55
N ARG A 161 -12.43 -3.06 -25.03
CA ARG A 161 -13.60 -3.70 -24.43
C ARG A 161 -14.10 -2.96 -23.18
N ALA A 162 -13.20 -2.50 -22.31
CA ALA A 162 -13.58 -1.70 -21.16
C ALA A 162 -14.31 -0.41 -21.58
N LYS A 163 -13.85 0.26 -22.63
CA LYS A 163 -14.53 1.44 -23.21
C LYS A 163 -15.92 1.11 -23.77
N GLU A 164 -16.11 -0.08 -24.32
CA GLU A 164 -17.44 -0.54 -24.79
C GLU A 164 -18.40 -0.69 -23.60
N HIS A 165 -17.97 -1.30 -22.49
CA HIS A 165 -18.74 -1.39 -21.25
C HIS A 165 -19.10 -0.02 -20.70
N ILE A 166 -18.14 0.91 -20.68
CA ILE A 166 -18.37 2.28 -20.21
C ILE A 166 -19.42 3.01 -21.08
N ARG A 167 -19.32 2.91 -22.41
CA ARG A 167 -20.29 3.50 -23.34
C ARG A 167 -21.68 2.91 -23.23
N ASN A 168 -21.78 1.63 -22.86
CA ASN A 168 -23.05 0.94 -22.63
C ASN A 168 -23.64 1.29 -21.24
N GLY A 169 -22.94 2.06 -20.40
CA GLY A 169 -23.42 2.47 -19.08
C GLY A 169 -23.16 1.45 -17.97
N ASP A 170 -22.31 0.43 -18.21
CA ASP A 170 -21.97 -0.58 -17.20
C ASP A 170 -21.10 0.00 -16.06
N ALA A 171 -20.22 0.95 -16.37
CA ALA A 171 -19.32 1.60 -15.42
C ALA A 171 -18.94 3.01 -15.92
N PHE A 172 -18.48 3.86 -15.00
CA PHE A 172 -17.89 5.18 -15.30
C PHE A 172 -16.38 5.06 -15.53
N GLN A 173 -15.72 4.19 -14.74
CA GLN A 173 -14.29 3.94 -14.79
C GLN A 173 -13.99 2.47 -14.46
N ILE A 174 -13.01 1.90 -15.13
CA ILE A 174 -12.50 0.55 -14.90
C ILE A 174 -10.97 0.62 -14.86
N VAL A 175 -10.33 0.15 -13.79
CA VAL A 175 -8.86 0.13 -13.70
C VAL A 175 -8.33 -1.20 -14.23
N LEU A 176 -7.61 -1.15 -15.36
CA LEU A 176 -6.94 -2.32 -15.93
C LEU A 176 -5.44 -2.29 -15.66
N SER A 177 -4.85 -3.45 -15.37
CA SER A 177 -3.44 -3.54 -14.97
C SER A 177 -2.60 -4.44 -15.87
N GLN A 178 -1.28 -4.25 -15.78
CA GLN A 178 -0.25 -5.09 -16.40
C GLN A 178 0.71 -5.58 -15.33
N ARG A 179 1.14 -6.83 -15.44
CA ARG A 179 2.13 -7.47 -14.59
C ARG A 179 3.46 -7.63 -15.33
N ALA A 180 4.56 -7.42 -14.63
CA ALA A 180 5.90 -7.75 -15.07
C ALA A 180 6.55 -8.72 -14.08
N GLU A 181 7.22 -9.74 -14.57
CA GLU A 181 7.93 -10.75 -13.82
C GLU A 181 9.41 -10.70 -14.19
N ARG A 182 10.28 -10.53 -13.20
CA ARG A 182 11.72 -10.45 -13.43
C ARG A 182 12.47 -11.32 -12.43
N PRO A 183 13.19 -12.35 -12.87
CA PRO A 183 14.13 -13.06 -12.00
C PRO A 183 15.17 -12.08 -11.45
N THR A 184 15.44 -12.17 -10.15
CA THR A 184 16.43 -11.31 -9.48
C THR A 184 17.12 -12.05 -8.36
N SER A 185 18.39 -11.75 -8.14
CA SER A 185 19.16 -12.21 -6.99
C SER A 185 19.21 -11.19 -5.85
N ALA A 186 18.62 -10.01 -6.05
CA ALA A 186 18.57 -8.97 -5.02
C ALA A 186 17.68 -9.41 -3.84
N SER A 187 18.15 -9.21 -2.62
CA SER A 187 17.36 -9.42 -1.41
C SER A 187 16.27 -8.35 -1.25
N ALA A 188 15.23 -8.66 -0.46
CA ALA A 188 14.17 -7.70 -0.14
C ALA A 188 14.72 -6.39 0.47
N LEU A 189 15.73 -6.50 1.33
CA LEU A 189 16.40 -5.33 1.93
C LEU A 189 17.12 -4.46 0.89
N GLU A 190 17.82 -5.07 -0.07
CA GLU A 190 18.51 -4.33 -1.15
C GLU A 190 17.50 -3.62 -2.06
N LEU A 191 16.42 -4.30 -2.40
CA LEU A 191 15.29 -3.73 -3.14
C LEU A 191 14.67 -2.54 -2.39
N TYR A 192 14.43 -2.70 -1.08
CA TYR A 192 13.90 -1.62 -0.24
C TYR A 192 14.81 -0.39 -0.22
N ARG A 193 16.13 -0.60 0.02
CA ARG A 193 17.12 0.52 0.05
C ARG A 193 17.22 1.22 -1.30
N SER A 194 17.05 0.49 -2.40
CA SER A 194 17.06 1.07 -3.74
C SER A 194 15.75 1.81 -4.03
N LEU A 195 14.60 1.22 -3.74
CA LEU A 195 13.29 1.84 -3.96
C LEU A 195 13.09 3.11 -3.14
N ARG A 196 13.52 3.12 -1.87
CA ARG A 196 13.50 4.30 -0.99
C ARG A 196 14.24 5.51 -1.58
N ARG A 197 15.27 5.28 -2.41
CA ARG A 197 16.04 6.35 -3.08
C ARG A 197 15.43 6.79 -4.40
N VAL A 198 14.86 5.84 -5.15
CA VAL A 198 14.27 6.09 -6.48
C VAL A 198 12.91 6.76 -6.37
N ASN A 199 12.10 6.32 -5.43
CA ASN A 199 10.71 6.73 -5.30
C ASN A 199 10.29 6.88 -3.83
N PRO A 200 10.75 7.91 -3.10
CA PRO A 200 10.25 8.17 -1.75
C PRO A 200 8.77 8.52 -1.80
N SER A 201 7.99 7.94 -0.89
CA SER A 201 6.52 8.13 -0.80
C SER A 201 6.07 8.07 0.66
N PRO A 202 4.85 8.52 1.00
CA PRO A 202 4.34 8.53 2.37
C PRO A 202 4.37 7.17 3.06
N TYR A 203 4.18 6.08 2.29
CA TYR A 203 4.17 4.72 2.81
C TYR A 203 5.30 3.90 2.19
N LEU A 204 6.46 3.90 2.84
CA LEU A 204 7.53 2.97 2.53
C LEU A 204 7.40 1.74 3.42
N PHE A 205 7.47 0.56 2.83
CA PHE A 205 7.39 -0.68 3.60
C PHE A 205 8.31 -1.77 3.08
N LEU A 206 8.79 -2.55 4.02
CA LEU A 206 9.46 -3.82 3.82
C LEU A 206 8.81 -4.86 4.74
N LEU A 207 8.17 -5.86 4.16
CA LEU A 207 7.59 -6.98 4.86
C LEU A 207 8.31 -8.26 4.41
N GLU A 208 8.88 -9.02 5.33
CA GLU A 208 9.43 -10.35 5.08
C GLU A 208 8.55 -11.36 5.82
N LEU A 209 7.73 -12.11 5.09
CA LEU A 209 6.62 -12.90 5.60
C LEU A 209 6.72 -14.36 5.11
N ASP A 210 7.48 -15.18 5.81
CA ASP A 210 7.56 -16.64 5.57
C ASP A 210 7.80 -17.00 4.08
N GLY A 211 8.95 -16.61 3.55
CA GLY A 211 9.35 -16.88 2.15
C GLY A 211 8.80 -15.92 1.11
N LEU A 212 7.87 -15.03 1.48
CA LEU A 212 7.35 -13.96 0.64
C LEU A 212 7.81 -12.61 1.17
N ALA A 213 8.28 -11.71 0.30
CA ALA A 213 8.52 -10.34 0.73
C ALA A 213 7.76 -9.32 -0.13
N LEU A 214 7.26 -8.27 0.53
CA LEU A 214 6.68 -7.11 -0.11
C LEU A 214 7.55 -5.88 0.17
N VAL A 215 8.00 -5.23 -0.89
CA VAL A 215 8.80 -4.01 -0.85
C VAL A 215 8.04 -2.92 -1.61
N GLY A 216 7.59 -1.90 -0.92
CA GLY A 216 6.73 -0.91 -1.56
C GLY A 216 7.00 0.52 -1.15
N SER A 217 6.53 1.42 -2.02
CA SER A 217 6.57 2.86 -1.86
C SER A 217 5.24 3.45 -2.35
N SER A 218 4.19 3.21 -1.55
CA SER A 218 2.84 3.63 -1.90
C SER A 218 2.61 5.12 -1.61
N PRO A 219 2.05 5.86 -2.56
CA PRO A 219 1.68 7.26 -2.34
C PRO A 219 0.30 7.43 -1.70
N GLU A 220 -0.49 6.34 -1.56
CA GLU A 220 -1.92 6.47 -1.36
C GLU A 220 -2.43 5.70 -0.14
N THR A 221 -3.12 6.42 0.74
CA THR A 221 -3.86 5.83 1.87
C THR A 221 -5.08 5.07 1.34
N LEU A 222 -5.30 3.85 1.85
CA LEU A 222 -6.60 3.18 1.68
C LEU A 222 -7.59 3.69 2.74
N VAL A 223 -7.26 3.55 4.01
CA VAL A 223 -8.10 4.01 5.12
C VAL A 223 -7.28 4.08 6.41
N LYS A 224 -7.63 5.03 7.27
CA LYS A 224 -7.09 5.17 8.63
C LYS A 224 -8.18 5.17 9.68
N ALA A 225 -7.84 4.63 10.85
CA ALA A 225 -8.62 4.79 12.06
C ALA A 225 -7.72 5.19 13.24
N GLY A 226 -8.19 6.11 14.07
CA GLY A 226 -7.61 6.45 15.37
C GLY A 226 -8.72 6.46 16.41
N GLY A 227 -8.71 5.48 17.34
CA GLY A 227 -9.87 5.22 18.18
C GLY A 227 -11.12 4.97 17.32
N ARG A 228 -12.13 5.84 17.46
CA ARG A 228 -13.37 5.74 16.66
C ARG A 228 -13.42 6.69 15.45
N GLN A 229 -12.40 7.47 15.22
CA GLN A 229 -12.34 8.36 14.06
C GLN A 229 -11.76 7.62 12.87
N ALA A 230 -12.52 7.57 11.78
CA ALA A 230 -12.10 7.03 10.49
C ALA A 230 -11.80 8.17 9.50
N SER A 231 -10.83 7.98 8.63
CA SER A 231 -10.52 8.93 7.55
C SER A 231 -10.05 8.26 6.27
N LEU A 232 -10.35 8.90 5.16
CA LEU A 232 -9.90 8.58 3.81
C LEU A 232 -9.34 9.86 3.18
N ASN A 233 -8.28 9.73 2.40
CA ASN A 233 -7.64 10.84 1.71
C ASN A 233 -7.67 10.63 0.20
N PRO A 234 -8.79 10.89 -0.49
CA PRO A 234 -8.85 10.85 -1.95
C PRO A 234 -7.84 11.82 -2.56
N ILE A 235 -7.05 11.33 -3.51
CA ILE A 235 -6.05 12.10 -4.25
C ILE A 235 -6.30 11.87 -5.73
N ALA A 236 -6.48 12.94 -6.50
CA ALA A 236 -6.60 12.88 -7.97
C ALA A 236 -5.96 14.11 -8.63
N GLY A 237 -5.72 14.00 -9.93
CA GLY A 237 -5.00 15.01 -10.68
C GLY A 237 -3.53 15.07 -10.27
N THR A 238 -2.65 15.23 -11.25
CA THR A 238 -1.20 15.31 -11.03
C THR A 238 -0.60 16.33 -11.98
N THR A 239 0.14 17.29 -11.43
CA THR A 239 0.94 18.22 -12.23
C THR A 239 2.33 18.38 -11.63
N ARG A 240 3.28 18.88 -12.43
CA ARG A 240 4.61 19.22 -11.91
C ARG A 240 4.50 20.47 -11.04
N PRO A 241 5.20 20.50 -9.88
CA PRO A 241 5.26 21.71 -9.04
C PRO A 241 5.82 22.88 -9.83
N GLY A 242 5.25 24.06 -9.63
CA GLY A 242 5.69 25.30 -10.28
C GLY A 242 4.64 26.39 -10.18
N GLU A 243 4.92 27.51 -10.85
CA GLU A 243 3.98 28.64 -10.89
C GLU A 243 2.70 28.25 -11.60
N GLY A 244 1.54 28.53 -11.00
CA GLY A 244 0.23 28.23 -11.55
C GLY A 244 -0.17 26.75 -11.55
N ASP A 245 0.54 25.88 -10.82
CA ASP A 245 0.21 24.44 -10.72
C ASP A 245 -1.15 24.20 -10.08
N ALA A 246 -1.46 24.94 -9.01
CA ALA A 246 -2.75 24.87 -8.32
C ALA A 246 -3.91 25.30 -9.24
N GLU A 247 -3.75 26.43 -9.92
CA GLU A 247 -4.74 26.96 -10.86
C GLU A 247 -4.98 26.01 -12.04
N ARG A 248 -3.91 25.37 -12.57
CA ARG A 248 -4.04 24.36 -13.64
C ARG A 248 -4.86 23.16 -13.19
N LEU A 249 -4.59 22.62 -11.99
CA LEU A 249 -5.35 21.49 -11.44
C LEU A 249 -6.80 21.86 -11.17
N LEU A 250 -7.05 23.00 -10.52
CA LEU A 250 -8.40 23.47 -10.22
C LEU A 250 -9.17 23.87 -11.47
N GLY A 251 -8.50 24.31 -12.53
CA GLY A 251 -9.08 24.64 -13.83
C GLY A 251 -9.36 23.42 -14.72
N SER A 252 -8.78 22.25 -14.43
CA SER A 252 -9.02 21.02 -15.18
C SER A 252 -10.37 20.41 -14.81
N GLU A 253 -11.33 20.48 -15.72
CA GLU A 253 -12.66 19.87 -15.51
C GLU A 253 -12.56 18.35 -15.35
N LYS A 254 -11.67 17.72 -16.13
CA LYS A 254 -11.42 16.26 -16.05
C LYS A 254 -10.89 15.85 -14.66
N ASP A 255 -9.82 16.52 -14.16
CA ASP A 255 -9.21 16.18 -12.88
C ASP A 255 -10.17 16.42 -11.73
N ARG A 256 -10.96 17.48 -11.79
CA ARG A 256 -12.01 17.77 -10.81
C ARG A 256 -13.12 16.73 -10.82
N ALA A 257 -13.60 16.32 -11.99
CA ALA A 257 -14.65 15.31 -12.13
C ALA A 257 -14.20 13.95 -11.57
N GLU A 258 -12.97 13.53 -11.89
CA GLU A 258 -12.36 12.33 -11.33
C GLU A 258 -12.24 12.44 -9.80
N HIS A 259 -11.77 13.57 -9.30
CA HIS A 259 -11.60 13.78 -7.86
C HIS A 259 -12.95 13.74 -7.11
N VAL A 260 -13.99 14.38 -7.65
CA VAL A 260 -15.34 14.35 -7.07
C VAL A 260 -15.87 12.91 -7.01
N MET A 261 -15.66 12.13 -8.06
CA MET A 261 -16.05 10.71 -8.09
C MET A 261 -15.37 9.92 -6.98
N LEU A 262 -14.06 10.12 -6.75
CA LEU A 262 -13.31 9.44 -5.69
C LEU A 262 -13.74 9.89 -4.29
N VAL A 263 -14.06 11.16 -4.10
CA VAL A 263 -14.61 11.70 -2.85
C VAL A 263 -15.96 11.06 -2.54
N ASP A 264 -16.86 10.98 -3.52
CA ASP A 264 -18.18 10.38 -3.34
C ASP A 264 -18.08 8.88 -3.03
N LEU A 265 -17.15 8.18 -3.68
CA LEU A 265 -16.86 6.78 -3.37
C LEU A 265 -16.38 6.62 -1.92
N GLY A 266 -15.44 7.45 -1.47
CA GLY A 266 -14.95 7.43 -0.09
C GLY A 266 -16.05 7.77 0.93
N ARG A 267 -16.93 8.72 0.63
CA ARG A 267 -18.12 9.01 1.46
C ARG A 267 -19.04 7.80 1.55
N ASN A 268 -19.31 7.15 0.44
CA ASN A 268 -20.14 5.94 0.39
C ASN A 268 -19.51 4.81 1.23
N ASP A 269 -18.21 4.58 1.10
CA ASP A 269 -17.49 3.53 1.85
C ASP A 269 -17.57 3.77 3.37
N LEU A 270 -17.28 5.00 3.84
CA LEU A 270 -17.39 5.35 5.26
C LEU A 270 -18.84 5.32 5.77
N SER A 271 -19.82 5.69 4.95
CA SER A 271 -21.24 5.71 5.35
C SER A 271 -21.80 4.32 5.69
N ARG A 272 -21.11 3.26 5.28
CA ARG A 272 -21.50 1.86 5.59
C ARG A 272 -21.19 1.46 7.04
N VAL A 273 -20.27 2.16 7.71
CA VAL A 273 -19.71 1.77 9.01
C VAL A 273 -19.61 2.93 10.01
N CYS A 274 -19.90 4.14 9.57
CA CYS A 274 -19.88 5.32 10.43
C CYS A 274 -21.30 5.71 10.85
N ARG A 275 -21.40 6.33 12.02
CA ARG A 275 -22.64 6.86 12.56
C ARG A 275 -23.30 7.82 11.59
N PRO A 276 -24.63 7.70 11.36
CA PRO A 276 -25.36 8.61 10.47
C PRO A 276 -25.12 10.08 10.83
N GLY A 277 -24.86 10.90 9.79
CA GLY A 277 -24.61 12.33 9.94
C GLY A 277 -23.18 12.71 10.38
N THR A 278 -22.28 11.75 10.64
CA THR A 278 -20.90 12.06 11.03
C THR A 278 -19.93 12.09 9.84
N VAL A 279 -20.29 11.45 8.71
CA VAL A 279 -19.47 11.46 7.50
C VAL A 279 -19.51 12.86 6.86
N ARG A 280 -18.34 13.50 6.80
CA ARG A 280 -18.19 14.86 6.28
C ARG A 280 -16.85 15.05 5.58
N LEU A 281 -16.76 16.09 4.78
CA LEU A 281 -15.49 16.55 4.21
C LEU A 281 -14.79 17.44 5.24
N ALA A 282 -13.61 17.03 5.67
CA ALA A 282 -12.73 17.84 6.51
C ALA A 282 -11.88 18.79 5.64
N ARG A 283 -11.50 18.33 4.43
CA ARG A 283 -10.79 19.09 3.40
C ARG A 283 -11.42 18.76 2.05
N TYR A 284 -11.44 19.72 1.10
CA TYR A 284 -12.05 19.52 -0.21
C TYR A 284 -11.30 20.24 -1.32
N LEU A 285 -10.82 19.50 -2.33
CA LEU A 285 -10.14 20.01 -3.52
C LEU A 285 -8.97 20.96 -3.20
N GLU A 286 -8.19 20.67 -2.18
CA GLU A 286 -7.03 21.47 -1.80
C GLU A 286 -5.79 21.03 -2.59
N PRO A 287 -5.14 21.95 -3.33
CA PRO A 287 -3.86 21.65 -3.95
C PRO A 287 -2.78 21.43 -2.89
N GLU A 288 -2.11 20.29 -2.93
CA GLU A 288 -1.02 19.95 -2.01
C GLU A 288 0.24 19.64 -2.81
N ARG A 289 1.33 20.36 -2.48
CA ARG A 289 2.64 20.20 -3.14
C ARG A 289 3.48 19.18 -2.40
N PHE A 290 3.90 18.16 -3.14
CA PHE A 290 4.91 17.20 -2.75
C PHE A 290 6.25 17.51 -3.43
N SER A 291 7.31 16.76 -3.13
CA SER A 291 8.66 17.02 -3.65
C SER A 291 8.74 17.07 -5.19
N HIS A 292 7.92 16.29 -5.88
CA HIS A 292 8.00 16.13 -7.34
C HIS A 292 6.67 16.32 -8.08
N VAL A 293 5.57 16.44 -7.34
CA VAL A 293 4.21 16.55 -7.89
C VAL A 293 3.34 17.45 -7.04
N THR A 294 2.31 18.03 -7.65
CA THR A 294 1.20 18.70 -6.96
C THR A 294 -0.06 17.93 -7.28
N HIS A 295 -0.86 17.62 -6.25
CA HIS A 295 -2.12 16.90 -6.35
C HIS A 295 -3.28 17.72 -5.80
N LEU A 296 -4.51 17.39 -6.23
CA LEU A 296 -5.73 17.75 -5.50
C LEU A 296 -5.95 16.70 -4.41
N VAL A 297 -6.13 17.17 -3.18
CA VAL A 297 -6.33 16.32 -2.00
C VAL A 297 -7.65 16.70 -1.33
N SER A 298 -8.40 15.70 -0.92
CA SER A 298 -9.55 15.84 -0.02
C SER A 298 -9.39 14.94 1.19
N GLU A 299 -10.13 15.22 2.26
CA GLU A 299 -10.19 14.38 3.45
C GLU A 299 -11.65 14.15 3.80
N VAL A 300 -12.06 12.88 3.77
CA VAL A 300 -13.37 12.42 4.22
C VAL A 300 -13.17 11.80 5.61
N VAL A 301 -13.95 12.24 6.59
CA VAL A 301 -13.87 11.73 7.97
C VAL A 301 -15.25 11.25 8.44
N GLY A 302 -15.25 10.33 9.40
CA GLY A 302 -16.47 9.83 10.02
C GLY A 302 -16.17 9.22 11.39
N GLU A 303 -17.20 9.06 12.21
CA GLU A 303 -17.14 8.39 13.51
C GLU A 303 -17.74 6.99 13.38
N LEU A 304 -16.95 5.94 13.67
CA LEU A 304 -17.39 4.55 13.57
C LEU A 304 -18.57 4.27 14.50
N GLU A 305 -19.50 3.41 14.11
CA GLU A 305 -20.56 2.86 14.96
C GLU A 305 -19.97 2.08 16.14
N ALA A 306 -20.70 2.02 17.26
CA ALA A 306 -20.19 1.50 18.53
C ALA A 306 -19.68 0.06 18.47
N ASP A 307 -20.29 -0.76 17.64
CA ASP A 307 -20.03 -2.20 17.43
C ASP A 307 -19.12 -2.49 16.23
N VAL A 308 -18.70 -1.47 15.49
CA VAL A 308 -17.83 -1.62 14.33
C VAL A 308 -16.36 -1.64 14.74
N SER A 309 -15.64 -2.66 14.31
CA SER A 309 -14.19 -2.80 14.48
C SER A 309 -13.41 -2.05 13.41
N HIS A 310 -12.09 -1.87 13.62
CA HIS A 310 -11.19 -1.34 12.58
C HIS A 310 -11.07 -2.27 11.36
N PHE A 311 -11.25 -3.58 11.56
CA PHE A 311 -11.27 -4.55 10.45
C PHE A 311 -12.55 -4.45 9.63
N ASP A 312 -13.70 -4.14 10.25
CA ASP A 312 -14.94 -3.85 9.52
C ASP A 312 -14.82 -2.58 8.68
N LEU A 313 -14.15 -1.54 9.22
CA LEU A 313 -13.81 -0.35 8.46
C LEU A 313 -12.94 -0.70 7.24
N LEU A 314 -11.92 -1.53 7.41
CA LEU A 314 -11.07 -1.98 6.31
C LEU A 314 -11.91 -2.69 5.24
N ARG A 315 -12.80 -3.62 5.63
CA ARG A 315 -13.70 -4.32 4.70
C ARG A 315 -14.61 -3.37 3.93
N ALA A 316 -15.17 -2.36 4.60
CA ALA A 316 -16.06 -1.38 3.98
C ALA A 316 -15.37 -0.56 2.88
N CYS A 317 -14.08 -0.26 3.05
CA CYS A 317 -13.28 0.53 2.13
C CYS A 317 -12.56 -0.30 1.05
N PHE A 318 -12.47 -1.63 1.24
CA PHE A 318 -11.68 -2.53 0.39
C PHE A 318 -12.47 -3.07 -0.82
N PRO A 319 -11.80 -3.21 -2.00
CA PRO A 319 -10.55 -2.55 -2.36
C PRO A 319 -10.76 -1.06 -2.68
N ALA A 320 -9.67 -0.31 -2.80
CA ALA A 320 -9.76 1.10 -3.16
C ALA A 320 -10.39 1.32 -4.55
N GLY A 321 -11.14 2.40 -4.70
CA GLY A 321 -11.74 2.76 -5.98
C GLY A 321 -10.72 3.10 -7.06
N THR A 322 -9.60 3.70 -6.66
CA THR A 322 -8.48 4.07 -7.54
C THR A 322 -7.75 2.89 -8.18
N VAL A 323 -7.98 1.68 -7.68
CA VAL A 323 -7.46 0.43 -8.27
C VAL A 323 -8.55 -0.53 -8.75
N SER A 324 -9.83 -0.15 -8.59
CA SER A 324 -10.98 -0.92 -9.08
C SER A 324 -11.79 -0.14 -10.12
N GLY A 325 -12.51 0.86 -9.71
CA GLY A 325 -13.34 1.71 -10.56
C GLY A 325 -14.70 2.02 -9.96
N ALA A 326 -15.58 2.61 -10.74
CA ALA A 326 -16.91 3.04 -10.32
C ALA A 326 -17.98 2.63 -11.33
N PRO A 327 -19.12 2.02 -10.89
CA PRO A 327 -19.43 1.50 -9.55
C PRO A 327 -18.53 0.33 -9.16
N LYS A 328 -18.06 0.28 -7.90
CA LYS A 328 -16.99 -0.62 -7.41
C LYS A 328 -17.23 -2.10 -7.77
N VAL A 329 -18.37 -2.66 -7.40
CA VAL A 329 -18.66 -4.09 -7.62
C VAL A 329 -18.69 -4.43 -9.11
N ARG A 330 -19.34 -3.59 -9.92
CA ARG A 330 -19.41 -3.82 -11.37
C ARG A 330 -18.03 -3.70 -12.02
N ALA A 331 -17.24 -2.72 -11.64
CA ALA A 331 -15.86 -2.57 -12.11
C ALA A 331 -15.02 -3.81 -11.78
N MET A 332 -15.11 -4.35 -10.55
CA MET A 332 -14.39 -5.56 -10.16
C MET A 332 -14.79 -6.79 -10.99
N GLN A 333 -16.09 -6.96 -11.32
CA GLN A 333 -16.55 -8.02 -12.21
C GLN A 333 -15.91 -7.91 -13.59
N LEU A 334 -15.92 -6.71 -14.17
CA LEU A 334 -15.33 -6.45 -15.48
C LEU A 334 -13.80 -6.61 -15.48
N ILE A 335 -13.12 -6.21 -14.41
CA ILE A 335 -11.67 -6.44 -14.22
C ILE A 335 -11.37 -7.93 -14.26
N SER A 336 -12.10 -8.73 -13.52
CA SER A 336 -11.92 -10.18 -13.48
C SER A 336 -12.09 -10.83 -14.86
N GLU A 337 -13.07 -10.37 -15.63
CA GLU A 337 -13.31 -10.83 -17.00
C GLU A 337 -12.21 -10.42 -17.97
N LEU A 338 -11.73 -9.16 -17.86
CA LEU A 338 -10.81 -8.56 -18.83
C LEU A 338 -9.34 -8.91 -18.58
N GLU A 339 -8.91 -9.00 -17.31
CA GLU A 339 -7.51 -9.31 -16.95
C GLU A 339 -7.19 -10.80 -17.01
N ARG A 340 -8.15 -11.67 -16.72
CA ARG A 340 -8.04 -13.14 -16.76
C ARG A 340 -7.03 -13.77 -15.80
N TYR A 341 -6.39 -13.00 -14.91
CA TYR A 341 -5.50 -13.51 -13.88
C TYR A 341 -5.68 -12.78 -12.56
N ARG A 342 -5.34 -13.45 -11.48
CA ARG A 342 -5.41 -12.90 -10.12
C ARG A 342 -4.35 -11.84 -9.93
N ARG A 343 -4.72 -10.77 -9.22
CA ARG A 343 -3.83 -9.65 -8.91
C ARG A 343 -2.88 -9.93 -7.74
N GLY A 344 -3.26 -10.83 -6.81
CA GLY A 344 -2.52 -11.05 -5.58
C GLY A 344 -2.42 -9.79 -4.73
N PRO A 345 -1.23 -9.43 -4.22
CA PRO A 345 -1.05 -8.23 -3.41
C PRO A 345 -1.34 -6.91 -4.12
N TYR A 346 -1.13 -6.80 -5.43
CA TYR A 346 -1.35 -5.56 -6.18
C TYR A 346 -2.79 -5.07 -6.09
N GLY A 347 -2.97 -3.80 -5.72
CA GLY A 347 -4.30 -3.19 -5.54
C GLY A 347 -5.03 -3.63 -4.27
N GLY A 348 -4.38 -4.46 -3.45
CA GLY A 348 -4.80 -4.78 -2.09
C GLY A 348 -4.34 -3.72 -1.09
N ALA A 349 -4.12 -4.11 0.16
CA ALA A 349 -3.70 -3.23 1.24
C ALA A 349 -2.45 -3.75 1.95
N VAL A 350 -1.56 -2.83 2.35
CA VAL A 350 -0.54 -3.07 3.38
C VAL A 350 -0.91 -2.24 4.59
N LEU A 351 -0.91 -2.85 5.77
CA LEU A 351 -1.42 -2.19 6.97
C LEU A 351 -0.73 -2.65 8.25
N TYR A 352 -0.86 -1.82 9.27
CA TYR A 352 -0.77 -2.25 10.66
C TYR A 352 -2.11 -2.04 11.38
N ALA A 353 -2.39 -2.88 12.37
CA ALA A 353 -3.52 -2.71 13.28
C ALA A 353 -3.05 -2.87 14.73
N LEU A 354 -3.36 -1.85 15.53
CA LEU A 354 -3.18 -1.82 17.00
C LEU A 354 -4.58 -1.89 17.61
N PRO A 355 -4.94 -3.00 18.26
CA PRO A 355 -6.31 -3.24 18.72
C PRO A 355 -6.85 -2.12 19.62
N GLY A 356 -7.98 -1.52 19.22
CA GLY A 356 -8.64 -0.43 19.96
C GLY A 356 -7.93 0.93 19.88
N GLU A 357 -6.71 1.02 19.34
CA GLU A 357 -5.93 2.26 19.20
C GLU A 357 -5.96 2.80 17.78
N ALA A 358 -5.43 2.03 16.81
CA ALA A 358 -5.26 2.52 15.46
C ALA A 358 -5.27 1.40 14.40
N LEU A 359 -5.67 1.76 13.19
CA LEU A 359 -5.40 1.04 11.96
C LEU A 359 -4.94 2.06 10.91
N ASP A 360 -3.86 1.77 10.20
CA ASP A 360 -3.43 2.56 9.05
C ASP A 360 -3.12 1.60 7.89
N ALA A 361 -3.81 1.78 6.79
CA ALA A 361 -3.69 0.96 5.60
C ALA A 361 -3.41 1.81 4.36
N CYS A 362 -2.37 1.47 3.62
CA CYS A 362 -2.13 2.02 2.29
C CYS A 362 -2.53 1.01 1.19
N ILE A 363 -2.76 1.51 0.00
CA ILE A 363 -3.00 0.68 -1.18
C ILE A 363 -1.68 0.04 -1.61
N ALA A 364 -1.68 -1.26 -1.87
CA ALA A 364 -0.50 -1.99 -2.36
C ALA A 364 -0.25 -1.71 -3.84
N ILE A 365 0.27 -0.52 -4.14
CA ILE A 365 0.74 -0.06 -5.45
C ILE A 365 2.21 0.37 -5.34
N ARG A 366 2.89 0.50 -6.47
CA ARG A 366 4.34 0.78 -6.47
C ARG A 366 5.11 -0.21 -5.58
N THR A 367 4.71 -1.49 -5.70
CA THR A 367 5.15 -2.58 -4.84
C THR A 367 5.83 -3.66 -5.66
N ILE A 368 6.96 -4.14 -5.17
CA ILE A 368 7.67 -5.32 -5.64
C ILE A 368 7.26 -6.46 -4.70
N VAL A 369 6.71 -7.53 -5.24
CA VAL A 369 6.49 -8.77 -4.51
C VAL A 369 7.62 -9.73 -4.89
N LEU A 370 8.45 -10.09 -3.93
CA LEU A 370 9.56 -11.03 -4.13
C LEU A 370 9.12 -12.42 -3.66
N ASP A 371 9.04 -13.35 -4.60
CA ASP A 371 8.60 -14.72 -4.40
C ASP A 371 9.55 -15.66 -5.15
N ASP A 372 10.22 -16.54 -4.43
CA ASP A 372 11.16 -17.56 -4.97
C ASP A 372 12.15 -16.98 -6.02
N GLY A 373 12.81 -15.87 -5.68
CA GLY A 373 13.81 -15.24 -6.55
C GLY A 373 13.21 -14.52 -7.78
N VAL A 374 11.90 -14.35 -7.84
CA VAL A 374 11.21 -13.59 -8.88
C VAL A 374 10.58 -12.34 -8.30
N ALA A 375 10.94 -11.18 -8.85
CA ALA A 375 10.28 -9.91 -8.55
C ALA A 375 9.03 -9.77 -9.43
N LEU A 376 7.86 -9.66 -8.79
CA LEU A 376 6.58 -9.40 -9.43
C LEU A 376 6.25 -7.92 -9.28
N LEU A 377 6.01 -7.27 -10.38
CA LEU A 377 5.64 -5.85 -10.46
C LEU A 377 4.28 -5.75 -11.13
N GLN A 378 3.42 -4.84 -10.67
CA GLN A 378 2.14 -4.61 -11.32
C GLN A 378 1.76 -3.13 -11.25
N ALA A 379 1.17 -2.62 -12.34
CA ALA A 379 0.64 -1.27 -12.41
C ALA A 379 -0.58 -1.21 -13.31
N GLY A 380 -1.48 -0.28 -13.05
CA GLY A 380 -2.72 -0.12 -13.81
C GLY A 380 -3.01 1.33 -14.17
N ALA A 381 -3.94 1.48 -15.09
CA ALA A 381 -4.50 2.76 -15.54
C ALA A 381 -6.03 2.76 -15.45
N GLY A 382 -6.60 3.89 -15.09
CA GLY A 382 -8.04 4.09 -15.01
C GLY A 382 -8.63 4.37 -16.39
N ILE A 383 -9.38 3.43 -16.92
CA ILE A 383 -9.98 3.51 -18.24
C ILE A 383 -11.31 4.25 -18.16
N VAL A 384 -11.46 5.28 -18.97
CA VAL A 384 -12.69 6.08 -19.16
C VAL A 384 -13.07 6.09 -20.63
N ALA A 385 -14.24 6.67 -20.97
CA ALA A 385 -14.78 6.68 -22.33
C ALA A 385 -13.80 7.23 -23.39
N ASP A 386 -13.00 8.23 -23.04
CA ASP A 386 -12.05 8.91 -23.93
C ASP A 386 -10.62 8.34 -23.89
N SER A 387 -10.36 7.32 -23.05
CA SER A 387 -9.03 6.70 -22.93
C SER A 387 -8.47 6.22 -24.28
N ASN A 388 -7.19 6.46 -24.51
CA ASN A 388 -6.46 5.94 -25.67
C ASN A 388 -5.71 4.66 -25.29
N PRO A 389 -5.98 3.50 -25.91
CA PRO A 389 -5.40 2.22 -25.53
C PRO A 389 -3.87 2.20 -25.43
N ALA A 390 -3.19 2.82 -26.42
CA ALA A 390 -1.73 2.88 -26.43
C ALA A 390 -1.18 3.80 -25.29
N ALA A 391 -1.85 4.93 -25.04
CA ALA A 391 -1.45 5.86 -23.98
C ALA A 391 -1.62 5.22 -22.59
N GLU A 392 -2.70 4.45 -22.35
CA GLU A 392 -2.94 3.73 -21.10
C GLU A 392 -1.90 2.61 -20.89
N HIS A 393 -1.55 1.89 -21.96
CA HIS A 393 -0.45 0.93 -21.90
C HIS A 393 0.86 1.61 -21.47
N ASP A 394 1.22 2.71 -22.12
CA ASP A 394 2.45 3.44 -21.84
C ASP A 394 2.42 4.09 -20.42
N GLU A 395 1.25 4.43 -19.90
CA GLU A 395 1.08 4.87 -18.51
C GLU A 395 1.44 3.76 -17.52
N CYS A 396 0.96 2.53 -17.73
CA CYS A 396 1.34 1.39 -16.92
C CYS A 396 2.86 1.18 -16.92
N LEU A 397 3.52 1.27 -18.09
CA LEU A 397 4.97 1.14 -18.19
C LEU A 397 5.71 2.24 -17.41
N ARG A 398 5.25 3.49 -17.50
CA ARG A 398 5.83 4.60 -16.70
C ARG A 398 5.71 4.35 -15.19
N LYS A 399 4.58 3.77 -14.74
CA LYS A 399 4.37 3.42 -13.33
C LYS A 399 5.26 2.25 -12.88
N LEU A 400 5.63 1.34 -13.77
CA LEU A 400 6.55 0.22 -13.49
C LEU A 400 8.02 0.66 -13.49
N ALA A 401 8.37 1.69 -14.25
CA ALA A 401 9.77 2.08 -14.49
C ALA A 401 10.56 2.35 -13.18
N ALA A 402 9.95 2.97 -12.18
CA ALA A 402 10.62 3.24 -10.90
C ALA A 402 10.96 1.94 -10.15
N LEU A 403 10.10 0.92 -10.24
CA LEU A 403 10.32 -0.40 -9.62
C LEU A 403 11.43 -1.16 -10.36
N GLU A 404 11.43 -1.11 -11.69
CA GLU A 404 12.47 -1.73 -12.53
C GLU A 404 13.83 -1.08 -12.26
N THR A 405 13.89 0.25 -12.19
CA THR A 405 15.11 0.98 -11.82
C THR A 405 15.60 0.61 -10.42
N ALA A 406 14.69 0.40 -9.46
CA ALA A 406 15.07 0.00 -8.11
C ALA A 406 15.71 -1.41 -8.09
N ILE A 407 15.20 -2.35 -8.92
CA ILE A 407 15.80 -3.69 -9.06
C ILE A 407 17.17 -3.59 -9.71
N GLU A 408 17.32 -2.84 -10.80
CA GLU A 408 18.60 -2.63 -11.48
C GLU A 408 19.68 -2.03 -10.54
N LEU A 409 19.30 -1.06 -9.73
CA LEU A 409 20.19 -0.46 -8.75
C LEU A 409 20.54 -1.41 -7.61
N ALA A 410 19.64 -2.31 -7.21
CA ALA A 410 19.91 -3.32 -6.21
C ALA A 410 20.90 -4.37 -6.74
N GLU A 411 20.72 -4.82 -7.99
CA GLU A 411 21.58 -5.78 -8.68
C GLU A 411 22.99 -5.19 -9.01
N ALA A 412 23.08 -3.90 -9.29
CA ALA A 412 24.36 -3.23 -9.60
C ALA A 412 25.26 -3.01 -8.37
N ARG A 413 24.72 -3.18 -7.16
CA ARG A 413 25.46 -2.98 -5.89
C ARG A 413 25.96 -4.30 -5.27
N ALA A 414 25.55 -5.39 -5.85
CA ALA A 414 25.93 -6.73 -5.43
C ALA A 414 27.35 -7.12 -5.93
#